data_0cabf16b254861db3661b53ae1ff9c4a
#
_entry.id   0cabf16b254861db3661b53ae1ff9c4a
#
_cell.length_a   1.000
_cell.length_b   1.000
_cell.length_c   1.000
_cell.angle_alpha   90.00
_cell.angle_beta   90.00
_cell.angle_gamma   90.00
#
_symmetry.space_group_name_H-M   'P 1'
#
loop_
_entity.id
_entity.type
_entity.pdbx_description
1 polymer ?
#
loop_
_entity_poly.entity_id
_entity_poly.type
_entity_poly.pdbx_seq_one_letter_code
_entity_poly.pdbx_strand_id
1 'polypeptide(L)'
;MSKAEKENELYFPILETLKKVFDRWYVAEPYAYARQKNRMHDLMRAPTSGITNPHLDITAKGNFSEKLKTHFDITMFGKLYGEELHPDIMGFVVKKKAGKPELITVEVKAEDLKIRDVMQARLYEIFFQSKFTFLLSPTGMSREKIEAVMQHDDFLRGHVIIGKCGNNGEDFRIDPKLCDKVPKEFVRFCQL
;
A
#
# COMPACT_ATOMS: atom_id res chain seq x y z
N MET A 1 16.05 22.53 0.90
CA MET A 1 14.79 21.81 0.85
C MET A 1 14.59 21.10 2.18
N SER A 2 13.50 21.39 2.88
CA SER A 2 13.14 20.74 4.14
C SER A 2 12.77 19.27 3.92
N LYS A 3 12.70 18.49 5.01
CA LYS A 3 12.27 17.10 4.94
C LYS A 3 10.84 16.97 4.40
N ALA A 4 9.94 17.83 4.86
CA ALA A 4 8.54 17.85 4.41
C ALA A 4 8.40 18.18 2.92
N GLU A 5 9.23 19.08 2.38
CA GLU A 5 9.25 19.37 0.95
C GLU A 5 9.69 18.14 0.13
N LYS A 6 10.70 17.41 0.60
CA LYS A 6 11.15 16.16 -0.05
C LYS A 6 10.07 15.08 -0.04
N GLU A 7 9.34 14.91 1.06
CA GLU A 7 8.23 13.97 1.16
C GLU A 7 7.10 14.34 0.19
N ASN A 8 6.73 15.62 0.14
CA ASN A 8 5.69 16.11 -0.77
C ASN A 8 6.00 15.84 -2.25
N GLU A 9 7.26 15.92 -2.65
CA GLU A 9 7.67 15.62 -4.04
C GLU A 9 7.48 14.14 -4.40
N LEU A 10 7.49 13.24 -3.42
CA LEU A 10 7.31 11.80 -3.63
C LEU A 10 5.84 11.38 -3.73
N TYR A 11 4.90 12.15 -3.21
CA TYR A 11 3.50 11.71 -3.11
C TYR A 11 2.87 11.43 -4.48
N PHE A 12 3.03 12.33 -5.43
CA PHE A 12 2.42 12.15 -6.76
C PHE A 12 3.03 10.97 -7.55
N PRO A 13 4.36 10.83 -7.66
CA PRO A 13 4.96 9.66 -8.32
C PRO A 13 4.57 8.34 -7.66
N ILE A 14 4.56 8.27 -6.33
CA ILE A 14 4.15 7.07 -5.59
C ILE A 14 2.68 6.74 -5.87
N LEU A 15 1.80 7.74 -5.83
CA LEU A 15 0.38 7.57 -6.13
C LEU A 15 0.17 6.96 -7.53
N GLU A 16 0.82 7.51 -8.55
CA GLU A 16 0.71 7.00 -9.92
C GLU A 16 1.32 5.60 -10.06
N THR A 17 2.42 5.33 -9.36
CA THR A 17 3.02 3.99 -9.33
C THR A 17 2.09 2.98 -8.68
N LEU A 18 1.49 3.30 -7.55
CA LEU A 18 0.54 2.42 -6.87
C LEU A 18 -0.71 2.17 -7.72
N LYS A 19 -1.24 3.17 -8.43
CA LYS A 19 -2.33 2.96 -9.40
C LYS A 19 -1.94 1.91 -10.43
N LYS A 20 -0.76 2.04 -11.05
CA LYS A 20 -0.25 1.05 -12.03
C LYS A 20 -0.03 -0.33 -11.40
N VAL A 21 0.44 -0.38 -10.14
CA VAL A 21 0.64 -1.63 -9.40
C VAL A 21 -0.69 -2.34 -9.19
N PHE A 22 -1.70 -1.64 -8.72
CA PHE A 22 -3.02 -2.21 -8.51
C PHE A 22 -3.68 -2.62 -9.82
N ASP A 23 -3.63 -1.80 -10.87
CA ASP A 23 -4.16 -2.16 -12.18
C ASP A 23 -3.51 -3.44 -12.73
N ARG A 24 -2.19 -3.53 -12.70
CA ARG A 24 -1.45 -4.70 -13.18
C ARG A 24 -1.71 -5.94 -12.36
N TRP A 25 -1.86 -5.81 -11.07
CA TRP A 25 -2.12 -6.93 -10.19
C TRP A 25 -3.42 -7.63 -10.53
N TYR A 26 -4.46 -6.89 -10.79
CA TYR A 26 -5.76 -7.46 -11.10
C TYR A 26 -5.85 -8.07 -12.50
N VAL A 27 -5.04 -7.62 -13.42
CA VAL A 27 -4.92 -8.23 -14.75
C VAL A 27 -4.02 -9.47 -14.72
N ALA A 28 -3.01 -9.50 -13.87
CA ALA A 28 -1.98 -10.56 -13.85
C ALA A 28 -2.38 -11.80 -13.02
N GLU A 29 -3.26 -11.68 -12.03
CA GLU A 29 -3.63 -12.79 -11.15
C GLU A 29 -4.24 -14.00 -11.92
N PRO A 30 -5.19 -13.83 -12.84
CA PRO A 30 -5.70 -14.92 -13.65
C PRO A 30 -4.62 -15.60 -14.48
N TYR A 31 -3.68 -14.83 -15.04
CA TYR A 31 -2.58 -15.37 -15.85
C TYR A 31 -1.57 -16.18 -15.01
N ALA A 32 -1.21 -15.68 -13.83
CA ALA A 32 -0.31 -16.38 -12.93
C ALA A 32 -0.90 -17.70 -12.44
N TYR A 33 -2.18 -17.69 -12.07
CA TYR A 33 -2.90 -18.88 -11.64
C TYR A 33 -3.06 -19.93 -12.76
N ALA A 34 -3.43 -19.49 -13.96
CA ALA A 34 -3.59 -20.37 -15.11
C ALA A 34 -2.25 -20.99 -15.56
N ARG A 35 -1.17 -20.20 -15.53
CA ARG A 35 0.19 -20.68 -15.85
C ARG A 35 0.69 -21.71 -14.86
N GLN A 36 0.44 -21.50 -13.54
CA GLN A 36 0.85 -22.41 -12.48
C GLN A 36 0.11 -23.76 -12.54
N LYS A 37 -1.11 -23.78 -13.07
CA LYS A 37 -1.94 -24.98 -13.18
C LYS A 37 -1.97 -25.63 -14.58
N ASN A 38 -1.17 -25.13 -15.53
CA ASN A 38 -1.18 -25.60 -16.94
C ASN A 38 -2.57 -25.57 -17.62
N ARG A 39 -3.44 -24.66 -17.16
CA ARG A 39 -4.82 -24.54 -17.62
C ARG A 39 -4.99 -23.34 -18.57
N MET A 40 -4.27 -23.37 -19.68
CA MET A 40 -4.40 -22.33 -20.71
C MET A 40 -5.85 -22.15 -21.21
N HIS A 41 -6.66 -23.20 -21.16
CA HIS A 41 -8.07 -23.14 -21.58
C HIS A 41 -8.94 -22.31 -20.64
N ASP A 42 -8.56 -22.18 -19.35
CA ASP A 42 -9.29 -21.37 -18.37
C ASP A 42 -9.00 -19.88 -18.52
N LEU A 43 -7.92 -19.50 -19.21
CA LEU A 43 -7.56 -18.12 -19.52
C LEU A 43 -8.59 -17.44 -20.45
N MET A 44 -9.13 -18.16 -21.39
CA MET A 44 -10.14 -17.63 -22.32
C MET A 44 -11.53 -17.51 -21.68
N ARG A 45 -11.74 -18.18 -20.54
CA ARG A 45 -13.01 -18.12 -19.77
C ARG A 45 -12.87 -17.37 -18.44
N ALA A 46 -11.66 -16.98 -18.05
CA ALA A 46 -11.50 -16.15 -16.88
C ALA A 46 -12.34 -14.88 -17.10
N PRO A 47 -13.38 -14.65 -16.30
CA PRO A 47 -14.06 -13.38 -16.36
C PRO A 47 -12.96 -12.35 -16.12
N THR A 48 -12.85 -11.39 -17.02
CA THR A 48 -12.09 -10.17 -16.80
C THR A 48 -12.67 -9.55 -15.53
N SER A 49 -12.20 -10.00 -14.39
CA SER A 49 -12.56 -9.47 -13.08
C SER A 49 -11.87 -8.13 -12.95
N GLY A 50 -12.23 -7.23 -13.87
CA GLY A 50 -11.72 -5.88 -13.90
C GLY A 50 -12.07 -5.25 -12.58
N ILE A 51 -11.06 -4.81 -11.89
CA ILE A 51 -11.23 -3.83 -10.86
C ILE A 51 -11.55 -2.53 -11.53
N THR A 52 -12.47 -1.83 -10.95
CA THR A 52 -12.60 -0.41 -11.17
C THR A 52 -11.30 0.23 -10.73
N ASN A 53 -10.74 1.10 -11.57
CA ASN A 53 -9.50 1.82 -11.32
C ASN A 53 -9.34 2.18 -9.85
N PRO A 54 -8.17 1.90 -9.23
CA PRO A 54 -7.95 2.26 -7.85
C PRO A 54 -8.14 3.76 -7.68
N HIS A 55 -8.90 4.13 -6.67
CA HIS A 55 -9.04 5.54 -6.31
C HIS A 55 -8.04 5.85 -5.21
N LEU A 56 -7.08 6.73 -5.49
CA LEU A 56 -6.04 7.16 -4.54
C LEU A 56 -5.96 8.70 -4.55
N ASP A 57 -5.93 9.28 -3.37
CA ASP A 57 -5.81 10.72 -3.13
C ASP A 57 -4.61 11.02 -2.24
N ILE A 58 -3.98 12.19 -2.43
CA ILE A 58 -2.99 12.72 -1.48
C ILE A 58 -3.74 13.33 -0.31
N THR A 59 -3.54 12.77 0.88
CA THR A 59 -4.29 13.11 2.10
C THR A 59 -3.41 13.68 3.22
N ALA A 60 -2.14 13.91 2.96
CA ALA A 60 -1.14 14.39 3.93
C ALA A 60 -1.52 15.67 4.71
N LYS A 61 -2.48 16.45 4.22
CA LYS A 61 -3.00 17.66 4.88
C LYS A 61 -4.41 17.46 5.46
N GLY A 62 -4.85 16.23 5.64
CA GLY A 62 -6.20 15.92 6.10
C GLY A 62 -7.32 16.19 5.09
N ASN A 63 -6.99 16.42 3.83
CA ASN A 63 -7.95 16.65 2.76
C ASN A 63 -8.40 15.32 2.15
N PHE A 64 -9.60 14.87 2.51
CA PHE A 64 -10.19 13.66 1.98
C PHE A 64 -11.21 13.99 0.88
N SER A 65 -11.13 13.32 -0.26
CA SER A 65 -12.11 13.51 -1.33
C SER A 65 -13.50 13.03 -0.90
N GLU A 66 -14.53 13.61 -1.51
CA GLU A 66 -15.93 13.19 -1.27
C GLU A 66 -16.12 11.69 -1.59
N LYS A 67 -15.38 11.17 -2.56
CA LYS A 67 -15.42 9.77 -2.92
C LYS A 67 -14.91 8.85 -1.83
N LEU A 68 -13.80 9.24 -1.15
CA LEU A 68 -13.33 8.53 0.04
C LEU A 68 -14.36 8.58 1.17
N LYS A 69 -14.89 9.77 1.47
CA LYS A 69 -15.89 9.98 2.52
C LYS A 69 -17.19 9.18 2.30
N THR A 70 -17.58 8.98 1.04
CA THR A 70 -18.78 8.20 0.70
C THR A 70 -18.61 6.71 1.02
N HIS A 71 -17.39 6.18 0.90
CA HIS A 71 -17.14 4.76 1.11
C HIS A 71 -16.66 4.42 2.53
N PHE A 72 -16.10 5.40 3.24
CA PHE A 72 -15.53 5.20 4.57
C PHE A 72 -15.88 6.36 5.49
N ASP A 73 -16.28 6.07 6.71
CA ASP A 73 -16.52 7.09 7.72
C ASP A 73 -15.19 7.61 8.32
N ILE A 74 -14.44 8.33 7.49
CA ILE A 74 -13.15 8.92 7.88
C ILE A 74 -13.35 10.03 8.92
N THR A 75 -14.49 10.72 8.88
CA THR A 75 -14.80 11.80 9.82
C THR A 75 -14.91 11.35 11.26
N MET A 76 -15.36 10.12 11.49
CA MET A 76 -15.44 9.53 12.82
C MET A 76 -14.04 9.33 13.43
N PHE A 77 -13.09 8.88 12.62
CA PHE A 77 -11.70 8.69 13.07
C PHE A 77 -10.98 10.03 13.31
N GLY A 78 -11.18 11.03 12.46
CA GLY A 78 -10.63 12.38 12.68
C GLY A 78 -11.13 13.04 13.97
N LYS A 79 -12.39 12.82 14.34
CA LYS A 79 -12.96 13.33 15.60
C LYS A 79 -12.46 12.59 16.83
N LEU A 80 -12.19 11.28 16.74
CA LEU A 80 -11.74 10.47 17.87
C LEU A 80 -10.26 10.65 18.20
N TYR A 81 -9.43 10.91 17.20
CA TYR A 81 -7.97 10.92 17.36
C TYR A 81 -7.31 12.26 17.00
N GLY A 82 -8.10 13.30 16.76
CA GLY A 82 -7.60 14.60 16.39
C GLY A 82 -7.18 14.70 14.93
N GLU A 83 -6.84 15.91 14.50
CA GLU A 83 -6.47 16.21 13.10
C GLU A 83 -5.08 15.68 12.70
N GLU A 84 -4.38 14.97 13.60
CA GLU A 84 -2.97 14.57 13.42
C GLU A 84 -2.78 13.19 12.74
N LEU A 85 -3.84 12.40 12.58
CA LEU A 85 -3.77 11.08 11.97
C LEU A 85 -4.13 11.14 10.47
N HIS A 86 -3.17 11.61 9.67
CA HIS A 86 -3.34 11.72 8.23
C HIS A 86 -2.31 10.85 7.52
N PRO A 87 -2.69 9.68 6.97
CA PRO A 87 -1.84 9.01 6.00
C PRO A 87 -1.54 9.95 4.84
N ASP A 88 -0.33 9.87 4.30
CA ASP A 88 0.08 10.74 3.20
C ASP A 88 -0.74 10.53 1.94
N ILE A 89 -1.11 9.27 1.66
CA ILE A 89 -2.00 8.89 0.58
C ILE A 89 -3.04 7.92 1.11
N MET A 90 -4.30 8.12 0.75
CA MET A 90 -5.39 7.18 1.01
C MET A 90 -6.17 6.88 -0.26
N GLY A 91 -6.78 5.71 -0.27
CA GLY A 91 -7.63 5.33 -1.36
C GLY A 91 -8.30 3.99 -1.16
N PHE A 92 -8.91 3.48 -2.21
CA PHE A 92 -9.55 2.18 -2.16
C PHE A 92 -9.52 1.47 -3.52
N VAL A 93 -9.65 0.18 -3.45
CA VAL A 93 -9.90 -0.69 -4.60
C VAL A 93 -11.22 -1.42 -4.40
N VAL A 94 -11.96 -1.62 -5.49
CA VAL A 94 -13.23 -2.36 -5.46
C VAL A 94 -13.08 -3.64 -6.26
N LYS A 95 -13.22 -4.79 -5.63
CA LYS A 95 -13.24 -6.08 -6.34
C LYS A 95 -14.60 -6.28 -6.99
N LYS A 96 -14.65 -6.50 -8.31
CA LYS A 96 -15.91 -6.70 -9.06
C LYS A 96 -16.84 -7.74 -8.44
N LYS A 97 -16.31 -8.82 -7.88
CA LYS A 97 -17.12 -9.89 -7.28
C LYS A 97 -17.57 -9.62 -5.85
N ALA A 98 -16.83 -8.81 -5.09
CA ALA A 98 -17.10 -8.61 -3.68
C ALA A 98 -17.93 -7.35 -3.39
N GLY A 99 -17.96 -6.39 -4.32
CA GLY A 99 -18.73 -5.15 -4.20
C GLY A 99 -18.30 -4.19 -3.10
N LYS A 100 -17.47 -4.66 -2.14
CA LYS A 100 -17.00 -3.85 -1.02
C LYS A 100 -15.65 -3.19 -1.36
N PRO A 101 -15.51 -1.89 -1.10
CA PRO A 101 -14.22 -1.22 -1.23
C PRO A 101 -13.24 -1.73 -0.17
N GLU A 102 -12.00 -1.97 -0.59
CA GLU A 102 -10.89 -2.30 0.30
C GLU A 102 -9.99 -1.07 0.43
N LEU A 103 -9.84 -0.54 1.64
CA LEU A 103 -9.10 0.68 1.92
C LEU A 103 -7.60 0.45 1.80
N ILE A 104 -6.92 1.46 1.28
CA ILE A 104 -5.47 1.55 1.14
C ILE A 104 -5.01 2.79 1.90
N THR A 105 -3.95 2.65 2.70
CA THR A 105 -3.25 3.75 3.33
C THR A 105 -1.77 3.69 2.99
N VAL A 106 -1.14 4.84 2.83
CA VAL A 106 0.29 4.95 2.51
C VAL A 106 0.92 6.01 3.39
N GLU A 107 2.03 5.65 4.00
CA GLU A 107 2.92 6.55 4.70
C GLU A 107 4.22 6.66 3.93
N VAL A 108 4.70 7.87 3.67
CA VAL A 108 5.89 8.16 2.89
C VAL A 108 6.92 8.87 3.77
N LYS A 109 8.16 8.45 3.67
CA LYS A 109 9.28 9.12 4.33
C LYS A 109 10.34 9.48 3.30
N ALA A 110 10.93 10.68 3.43
CA ALA A 110 12.01 11.13 2.56
C ALA A 110 13.35 10.44 2.81
N GLU A 111 13.49 9.82 3.98
CA GLU A 111 14.74 9.23 4.49
C GLU A 111 14.54 7.75 4.81
N ASP A 112 15.62 7.11 5.31
CA ASP A 112 15.58 5.73 5.80
C ASP A 112 14.45 5.52 6.80
N LEU A 113 13.70 4.44 6.60
CA LEU A 113 12.61 4.05 7.48
C LEU A 113 13.13 3.68 8.88
N LYS A 114 12.36 4.06 9.88
CA LYS A 114 12.63 3.78 11.30
C LYS A 114 11.52 2.87 11.86
N ILE A 115 11.82 2.18 12.95
CA ILE A 115 10.83 1.32 13.63
C ILE A 115 9.56 2.10 14.02
N ARG A 116 9.71 3.35 14.47
CA ARG A 116 8.55 4.22 14.78
C ARG A 116 7.64 4.48 13.59
N ASP A 117 8.20 4.49 12.37
CA ASP A 117 7.41 4.71 11.15
C ASP A 117 6.56 3.46 10.84
N VAL A 118 7.08 2.26 11.16
CA VAL A 118 6.31 1.01 11.10
C VAL A 118 5.14 1.05 12.08
N MET A 119 5.38 1.54 13.31
CA MET A 119 4.31 1.70 14.31
C MET A 119 3.24 2.68 13.83
N GLN A 120 3.64 3.80 13.22
CA GLN A 120 2.72 4.78 12.65
C GLN A 120 1.86 4.16 11.54
N ALA A 121 2.48 3.44 10.60
CA ALA A 121 1.76 2.74 9.54
C ALA A 121 0.80 1.68 10.11
N ARG A 122 1.23 0.96 11.16
CA ARG A 122 0.38 -0.02 11.83
C ARG A 122 -0.82 0.62 12.52
N LEU A 123 -0.66 1.79 13.11
CA LEU A 123 -1.79 2.56 13.66
C LEU A 123 -2.80 2.90 12.58
N TYR A 124 -2.37 3.35 11.40
CA TYR A 124 -3.28 3.61 10.29
C TYR A 124 -4.03 2.35 9.84
N GLU A 125 -3.34 1.21 9.76
CA GLU A 125 -4.00 -0.05 9.44
C GLU A 125 -5.12 -0.38 10.43
N ILE A 126 -4.85 -0.25 11.73
CA ILE A 126 -5.80 -0.58 12.78
C ILE A 126 -6.97 0.41 12.79
N PHE A 127 -6.67 1.71 12.79
CA PHE A 127 -7.71 2.73 12.94
C PHE A 127 -8.59 2.87 11.71
N PHE A 128 -8.01 2.80 10.54
CA PHE A 128 -8.77 2.88 9.29
C PHE A 128 -9.24 1.52 8.78
N GLN A 129 -8.87 0.43 9.45
CA GLN A 129 -9.16 -0.95 9.01
C GLN A 129 -8.74 -1.17 7.56
N SER A 130 -7.59 -0.59 7.18
CA SER A 130 -7.10 -0.65 5.82
C SER A 130 -6.68 -2.07 5.45
N LYS A 131 -7.06 -2.48 4.24
CA LYS A 131 -6.69 -3.79 3.70
C LYS A 131 -5.22 -3.85 3.33
N PHE A 132 -4.68 -2.74 2.84
CA PHE A 132 -3.28 -2.60 2.48
C PHE A 132 -2.75 -1.29 3.06
N THR A 133 -1.68 -1.39 3.81
CA THR A 133 -0.97 -0.24 4.35
C THR A 133 0.47 -0.27 3.85
N PHE A 134 0.88 0.77 3.16
CA PHE A 134 2.24 0.89 2.65
C PHE A 134 3.04 1.85 3.51
N LEU A 135 4.27 1.47 3.79
CA LEU A 135 5.30 2.34 4.37
C LEU A 135 6.46 2.42 3.38
N LEU A 136 6.64 3.56 2.75
CA LEU A 136 7.54 3.73 1.63
C LEU A 136 8.59 4.82 1.88
N SER A 137 9.79 4.60 1.38
CA SER A 137 10.82 5.64 1.27
C SER A 137 11.76 5.35 0.09
N PRO A 138 12.53 6.33 -0.39
CA PRO A 138 13.50 6.11 -1.47
C PRO A 138 14.52 5.01 -1.19
N THR A 139 14.97 4.92 0.05
CA THR A 139 16.04 3.99 0.48
C THR A 139 15.52 2.74 1.18
N GLY A 140 14.26 2.78 1.67
CA GLY A 140 13.66 1.69 2.43
C GLY A 140 14.16 1.63 3.87
N MET A 141 14.23 0.43 4.43
CA MET A 141 14.68 0.16 5.81
C MET A 141 16.05 -0.54 5.82
N SER A 142 16.92 -0.18 6.74
CA SER A 142 18.20 -0.87 6.89
C SER A 142 18.01 -2.31 7.36
N ARG A 143 18.97 -3.18 7.00
CA ARG A 143 18.95 -4.61 7.33
C ARG A 143 18.76 -4.88 8.82
N GLU A 144 19.47 -4.14 9.67
CA GLU A 144 19.39 -4.29 11.14
C GLU A 144 17.99 -3.99 11.67
N LYS A 145 17.35 -2.94 11.14
CA LYS A 145 15.99 -2.58 11.52
C LYS A 145 14.95 -3.60 11.01
N ILE A 146 15.14 -4.13 9.80
CA ILE A 146 14.32 -5.21 9.28
C ILE A 146 14.39 -6.43 10.19
N GLU A 147 15.59 -6.82 10.61
CA GLU A 147 15.79 -7.94 11.53
C GLU A 147 15.11 -7.69 12.89
N ALA A 148 15.21 -6.47 13.42
CA ALA A 148 14.51 -6.10 14.65
C ALA A 148 12.98 -6.16 14.49
N VAL A 149 12.42 -5.67 13.39
CA VAL A 149 10.98 -5.73 13.09
C VAL A 149 10.52 -7.18 12.94
N MET A 150 11.32 -8.04 12.29
CA MET A 150 10.98 -9.46 12.11
C MET A 150 10.99 -10.27 13.42
N GLN A 151 11.79 -9.87 14.42
CA GLN A 151 11.78 -10.49 15.74
C GLN A 151 10.47 -10.22 16.51
N HIS A 152 9.75 -9.19 16.13
CA HIS A 152 8.49 -8.78 16.75
C HIS A 152 7.34 -8.99 15.75
N ASP A 153 6.92 -10.25 15.59
CA ASP A 153 5.88 -10.68 14.62
C ASP A 153 4.59 -9.83 14.70
N ASP A 154 4.28 -9.27 15.87
CA ASP A 154 3.08 -8.46 16.07
C ASP A 154 3.06 -7.18 15.22
N PHE A 155 4.21 -6.62 14.85
CA PHE A 155 4.30 -5.48 13.95
C PHE A 155 3.95 -5.81 12.50
N LEU A 156 4.18 -7.06 12.10
CA LEU A 156 4.00 -7.52 10.72
C LEU A 156 2.81 -8.47 10.55
N ARG A 157 2.06 -8.76 11.60
CA ARG A 157 0.85 -9.60 11.53
C ARG A 157 -0.30 -9.00 10.74
N GLY A 158 -0.19 -7.75 10.38
CA GLY A 158 -1.18 -7.06 9.58
C GLY A 158 -0.83 -7.06 8.09
N HIS A 159 -1.34 -6.05 7.40
CA HIS A 159 -1.16 -5.86 5.97
C HIS A 159 -0.20 -4.68 5.68
N VAL A 160 0.74 -4.39 6.61
CA VAL A 160 1.75 -3.35 6.41
C VAL A 160 2.84 -3.85 5.47
N ILE A 161 3.00 -3.16 4.36
CA ILE A 161 3.95 -3.48 3.30
C ILE A 161 5.06 -2.43 3.35
N ILE A 162 6.24 -2.85 3.77
CA ILE A 162 7.43 -1.99 3.86
C ILE A 162 8.22 -2.13 2.57
N GLY A 163 8.46 -1.01 1.88
CA GLY A 163 9.13 -1.03 0.59
C GLY A 163 9.98 0.19 0.28
N LYS A 164 10.68 0.10 -0.85
CA LYS A 164 11.41 1.20 -1.49
C LYS A 164 10.61 1.74 -2.65
N CYS A 165 10.69 3.04 -2.90
CA CYS A 165 10.04 3.69 -4.04
C CYS A 165 11.04 4.39 -4.99
N GLY A 166 12.35 4.24 -4.74
CA GLY A 166 13.37 4.99 -5.49
C GLY A 166 13.32 6.49 -5.21
N ASN A 167 14.33 7.22 -5.68
CA ASN A 167 14.43 8.67 -5.42
C ASN A 167 13.36 9.51 -6.12
N ASN A 168 12.74 8.96 -7.14
CA ASN A 168 11.67 9.60 -7.92
C ASN A 168 10.27 9.03 -7.62
N GLY A 169 10.15 8.12 -6.64
CA GLY A 169 8.86 7.50 -6.28
C GLY A 169 8.34 6.43 -7.26
N GLU A 170 9.08 6.09 -8.31
CA GLU A 170 8.58 5.24 -9.40
C GLU A 170 8.99 3.78 -9.30
N ASP A 171 10.02 3.46 -8.53
CA ASP A 171 10.58 2.10 -8.43
C ASP A 171 10.11 1.41 -7.13
N PHE A 172 8.95 0.76 -7.20
CA PHE A 172 8.39 0.06 -6.05
C PHE A 172 9.01 -1.33 -5.87
N ARG A 173 9.66 -1.55 -4.72
CA ARG A 173 10.29 -2.83 -4.36
C ARG A 173 10.09 -3.14 -2.89
N ILE A 174 9.93 -4.41 -2.57
CA ILE A 174 9.83 -4.93 -1.20
C ILE A 174 11.13 -5.66 -0.88
N ASP A 175 11.65 -5.47 0.33
CA ASP A 175 12.84 -6.19 0.76
C ASP A 175 12.58 -7.70 0.79
N PRO A 176 13.46 -8.55 0.21
CA PRO A 176 13.28 -9.99 0.15
C PRO A 176 13.02 -10.65 1.52
N LYS A 177 13.59 -10.13 2.59
CA LYS A 177 13.38 -10.64 3.95
C LYS A 177 11.97 -10.43 4.48
N LEU A 178 11.25 -9.43 3.93
CA LEU A 178 9.88 -9.11 4.31
C LEU A 178 8.84 -9.82 3.44
N CYS A 179 9.28 -10.55 2.41
CA CYS A 179 8.39 -11.11 1.40
C CYS A 179 7.45 -12.19 1.92
N ASP A 180 7.86 -12.92 2.94
CA ASP A 180 7.00 -13.94 3.57
C ASP A 180 5.86 -13.31 4.40
N LYS A 181 5.98 -12.03 4.71
CA LYS A 181 5.03 -11.29 5.55
C LYS A 181 4.09 -10.40 4.74
N VAL A 182 4.30 -10.28 3.44
CA VAL A 182 3.43 -9.46 2.57
C VAL A 182 2.30 -10.30 1.97
N PRO A 183 1.16 -9.67 1.66
CA PRO A 183 0.09 -10.33 0.94
C PRO A 183 0.59 -10.93 -0.38
N LYS A 184 0.06 -12.11 -0.75
CA LYS A 184 0.50 -12.87 -1.95
C LYS A 184 0.49 -12.03 -3.24
N GLU A 185 -0.37 -11.08 -3.29
CA GLU A 185 -0.55 -10.14 -4.37
C GLU A 185 0.70 -9.28 -4.64
N PHE A 186 1.49 -9.03 -3.62
CA PHE A 186 2.68 -8.17 -3.69
C PHE A 186 4.00 -8.94 -3.75
N VAL A 187 3.98 -10.26 -3.66
CA VAL A 187 5.20 -11.12 -3.68
C VAL A 187 6.06 -10.88 -4.94
N ARG A 188 5.46 -10.51 -6.07
CA ARG A 188 6.21 -10.18 -7.30
C ARG A 188 7.14 -8.97 -7.15
N PHE A 189 6.87 -8.07 -6.20
CA PHE A 189 7.73 -6.92 -5.92
C PHE A 189 8.89 -7.25 -4.97
N CYS A 190 8.94 -8.48 -4.49
CA CYS A 190 10.03 -9.03 -3.70
C CYS A 190 11.17 -9.59 -4.57
N GLN A 191 10.89 -9.81 -5.85
CA GLN A 191 11.87 -10.36 -6.78
C GLN A 191 12.71 -9.22 -7.35
N LEU A 192 13.94 -9.21 -6.98
CA LEU A 192 15.01 -8.36 -7.51
C LEU A 192 15.99 -9.22 -8.29
#